data_e60b8ac58fd48532f765075d58e13497
#
_entry.id   e60b8ac58fd48532f765075d58e13497
#
_cell.length_a   1.000
_cell.length_b   1.000
_cell.length_c   1.000
_cell.angle_alpha   90.00
_cell.angle_beta   90.00
_cell.angle_gamma   90.00
#
_symmetry.space_group_name_H-M   'P 1'
#
loop_
_entity.id
_entity.type
_entity.pdbx_description
1 polymer ?
#
loop_
_entity_poly.entity_id
_entity_poly.type
_entity_poly.pdbx_seq_one_letter_code
_entity_poly.pdbx_strand_id
1 'polypeptide(L)'
;YIIAVPTTELIVNKTGLTKSGLTTITSYDGKEQSVFGLFGTFTYQAKKELKKYASSTRIKKIMCTYDKMEYLEQYLNPTDFRLLIDEYHILLKAYSYRQKAVDGVLDSFRKYKSFCFMSATPISADFTPSILSDVELVEAQWDNTDTLIVKLDQTNHPYVKAANYINAYKKDGYLEINGNKSTEAYFFINSVTDIASILEYCQLGNDEVKIVCADNPSNRDKLAGYT
;
A
#
# COMPACT_ATOMS: atom_id res chain seq x y z
N TYR A 1 7.07 3.28 19.00
CA TYR A 1 5.99 2.52 18.32
C TYR A 1 6.48 1.85 17.04
N ILE A 2 5.72 0.88 16.59
CA ILE A 2 5.95 0.13 15.37
C ILE A 2 4.71 0.27 14.50
N ILE A 3 4.91 0.51 13.18
CA ILE A 3 3.86 0.53 12.17
C ILE A 3 4.16 -0.60 11.18
N ALA A 4 3.31 -1.60 11.15
CA ALA A 4 3.38 -2.70 10.20
C ALA A 4 2.47 -2.40 8.99
N VAL A 5 3.02 -2.51 7.79
CA VAL A 5 2.35 -2.17 6.53
C VAL A 5 2.38 -3.34 5.55
N PRO A 6 1.43 -3.43 4.62
CA PRO A 6 1.37 -4.55 3.67
C PRO A 6 2.47 -4.52 2.61
N THR A 7 2.94 -3.34 2.22
CA THR A 7 3.85 -3.18 1.08
C THR A 7 5.07 -2.31 1.37
N THR A 8 6.13 -2.57 0.62
CA THR A 8 7.39 -1.80 0.68
C THR A 8 7.18 -0.34 0.27
N GLU A 9 6.32 -0.08 -0.71
CA GLU A 9 6.05 1.23 -1.27
C GLU A 9 5.54 2.22 -0.21
N LEU A 10 4.74 1.75 0.75
CA LEU A 10 4.27 2.58 1.86
C LEU A 10 5.44 3.06 2.73
N ILE A 11 6.45 2.22 2.95
CA ILE A 11 7.65 2.60 3.71
C ILE A 11 8.50 3.58 2.89
N VAL A 12 8.74 3.26 1.62
CA VAL A 12 9.53 4.11 0.71
C VAL A 12 8.91 5.49 0.59
N ASN A 13 7.61 5.60 0.38
CA ASN A 13 6.90 6.87 0.27
C ASN A 13 6.96 7.73 1.55
N LYS A 14 7.03 7.10 2.72
CA LYS A 14 7.09 7.82 4.00
C LYS A 14 8.52 8.15 4.44
N THR A 15 9.50 7.37 4.03
CA THR A 15 10.87 7.46 4.55
C THR A 15 11.90 7.83 3.49
N GLY A 16 11.59 7.70 2.21
CA GLY A 16 12.54 7.86 1.09
C GLY A 16 13.61 6.76 1.01
N LEU A 17 13.52 5.72 1.87
CA LEU A 17 14.49 4.63 1.90
C LEU A 17 14.29 3.69 0.70
N THR A 18 15.37 3.34 0.02
CA THR A 18 15.36 2.32 -1.04
C THR A 18 15.76 0.93 -0.54
N LYS A 19 16.27 0.84 0.69
CA LYS A 19 16.66 -0.40 1.40
C LYS A 19 16.45 -0.24 2.90
N SER A 20 16.37 -1.36 3.63
CA SER A 20 16.22 -1.33 5.10
C SER A 20 17.33 -0.54 5.78
N GLY A 21 16.97 0.31 6.74
CA GLY A 21 17.92 1.12 7.49
C GLY A 21 17.27 2.28 8.21
N LEU A 22 18.11 3.12 8.83
CA LEU A 22 17.71 4.31 9.54
C LEU A 22 17.62 5.51 8.61
N THR A 23 16.55 6.27 8.73
CA THR A 23 16.39 7.57 8.04
C THR A 23 15.92 8.64 9.01
N THR A 24 16.02 9.91 8.60
CA THR A 24 15.42 11.05 9.29
C THR A 24 14.29 11.60 8.43
N ILE A 25 13.12 11.72 8.99
CA ILE A 25 11.93 12.30 8.35
C ILE A 25 11.49 13.56 9.12
N THR A 26 10.87 14.50 8.42
CA THR A 26 10.24 15.66 9.03
C THR A 26 8.80 15.29 9.38
N SER A 27 8.43 15.40 10.67
CA SER A 27 7.05 15.18 11.10
C SER A 27 6.18 16.41 10.82
N TYR A 28 4.85 16.23 10.97
CA TYR A 28 3.87 17.27 10.72
C TYR A 28 4.13 18.58 11.51
N ASP A 29 4.71 18.47 12.70
CA ASP A 29 5.10 19.60 13.56
C ASP A 29 6.47 20.22 13.20
N GLY A 30 7.04 19.87 12.07
CA GLY A 30 8.32 20.37 11.57
C GLY A 30 9.56 19.78 12.26
N LYS A 31 9.41 18.83 13.18
CA LYS A 31 10.54 18.22 13.90
C LYS A 31 11.12 17.04 13.12
N GLU A 32 12.44 17.00 13.07
CA GLU A 32 13.16 15.85 12.55
C GLU A 32 13.04 14.63 13.47
N GLN A 33 12.74 13.49 12.89
CA GLN A 33 12.56 12.25 13.62
C GLN A 33 13.24 11.07 12.92
N SER A 34 13.99 10.30 13.70
CA SER A 34 14.63 9.08 13.19
C SER A 34 13.61 7.95 13.12
N VAL A 35 13.45 7.34 11.95
CA VAL A 35 12.62 6.19 11.71
C VAL A 35 13.46 5.06 11.13
N PHE A 36 13.28 3.84 11.65
CA PHE A 36 13.91 2.65 11.07
C PHE A 36 12.91 1.97 10.11
N GLY A 37 13.27 1.89 8.81
CA GLY A 37 12.51 1.16 7.80
C GLY A 37 13.02 -0.27 7.66
N LEU A 38 12.16 -1.27 7.77
CA LEU A 38 12.50 -2.68 7.66
C LEU A 38 11.64 -3.38 6.61
N PHE A 39 12.22 -3.72 5.45
CA PHE A 39 11.52 -4.31 4.31
C PHE A 39 12.49 -5.03 3.37
N GLY A 40 11.97 -5.78 2.41
CA GLY A 40 12.77 -6.48 1.41
C GLY A 40 13.78 -7.44 2.02
N THR A 41 14.98 -7.52 1.46
CA THR A 41 16.04 -8.37 1.99
C THR A 41 16.66 -7.77 3.25
N PHE A 42 16.55 -8.48 4.37
CA PHE A 42 17.13 -8.04 5.65
C PHE A 42 18.62 -8.38 5.71
N THR A 43 19.45 -7.50 5.20
CA THR A 43 20.90 -7.67 5.07
C THR A 43 21.61 -7.67 6.43
N TYR A 44 22.84 -8.19 6.45
CA TYR A 44 23.71 -8.15 7.65
C TYR A 44 23.91 -6.71 8.16
N GLN A 45 24.10 -5.75 7.25
CA GLN A 45 24.26 -4.34 7.62
C GLN A 45 22.98 -3.78 8.27
N ALA A 46 21.81 -4.07 7.70
CA ALA A 46 20.54 -3.64 8.28
C ALA A 46 20.30 -4.25 9.68
N LYS A 47 20.70 -5.52 9.90
CA LYS A 47 20.67 -6.17 11.22
C LYS A 47 21.54 -5.43 12.24
N LYS A 48 22.75 -5.08 11.85
CA LYS A 48 23.70 -4.36 12.69
C LYS A 48 23.16 -2.97 13.06
N GLU A 49 22.60 -2.25 12.09
CA GLU A 49 21.98 -0.94 12.31
C GLU A 49 20.75 -1.03 13.22
N LEU A 50 19.88 -2.00 13.00
CA LEU A 50 18.71 -2.23 13.86
C LEU A 50 19.13 -2.52 15.30
N LYS A 51 20.13 -3.39 15.50
CA LYS A 51 20.67 -3.68 16.84
C LYS A 51 21.22 -2.43 17.52
N LYS A 52 21.99 -1.61 16.80
CA LYS A 52 22.50 -0.33 17.31
C LYS A 52 21.37 0.65 17.62
N TYR A 53 20.36 0.72 16.76
CA TYR A 53 19.20 1.56 16.98
C TYR A 53 18.39 1.10 18.20
N ALA A 54 18.15 -0.20 18.34
CA ALA A 54 17.43 -0.79 19.48
C ALA A 54 18.11 -0.46 20.83
N SER A 55 19.43 -0.51 20.90
CA SER A 55 20.19 -0.20 22.12
C SER A 55 20.41 1.29 22.39
N SER A 56 20.03 2.19 21.48
CA SER A 56 20.18 3.63 21.66
C SER A 56 19.17 4.19 22.67
N THR A 57 19.40 5.37 23.20
CA THR A 57 18.48 6.09 24.11
C THR A 57 17.35 6.84 23.38
N ARG A 58 17.35 6.81 22.04
CA ARG A 58 16.35 7.51 21.21
C ARG A 58 14.97 6.88 21.34
N ILE A 59 13.93 7.67 21.17
CA ILE A 59 12.57 7.18 21.00
C ILE A 59 12.53 6.32 19.74
N LYS A 60 12.09 5.06 19.89
CA LYS A 60 12.05 4.11 18.77
C LYS A 60 10.80 4.30 17.93
N LYS A 61 11.01 4.52 16.62
CA LYS A 61 9.98 4.61 15.59
C LYS A 61 10.37 3.70 14.45
N ILE A 62 9.57 2.69 14.18
CA ILE A 62 9.87 1.64 13.20
C ILE A 62 8.70 1.51 12.25
N MET A 63 8.98 1.44 10.95
CA MET A 63 8.04 1.01 9.92
C MET A 63 8.55 -0.28 9.32
N CYS A 64 7.71 -1.30 9.23
CA CYS A 64 8.10 -2.58 8.65
C CYS A 64 7.00 -3.18 7.80
N THR A 65 7.36 -4.02 6.84
CA THR A 65 6.39 -4.89 6.18
C THR A 65 5.97 -6.03 7.13
N TYR A 66 4.77 -6.58 6.95
CA TYR A 66 4.22 -7.63 7.82
C TYR A 66 5.18 -8.80 8.03
N ASP A 67 5.83 -9.26 6.97
CA ASP A 67 6.78 -10.37 6.98
C ASP A 67 8.08 -10.08 7.75
N LYS A 68 8.27 -8.84 8.20
CA LYS A 68 9.44 -8.44 9.00
C LYS A 68 9.15 -8.31 10.49
N MET A 69 7.91 -8.43 10.93
CA MET A 69 7.57 -8.31 12.35
C MET A 69 8.30 -9.34 13.22
N GLU A 70 8.40 -10.60 12.77
CA GLU A 70 9.13 -11.66 13.51
C GLU A 70 10.61 -11.35 13.75
N TYR A 71 11.22 -10.55 12.84
CA TYR A 71 12.62 -10.14 13.02
C TYR A 71 12.76 -9.06 14.09
N LEU A 72 11.77 -8.19 14.25
CA LEU A 72 11.82 -7.15 15.28
C LEU A 72 11.79 -7.75 16.68
N GLU A 73 11.03 -8.79 16.91
CA GLU A 73 10.92 -9.48 18.19
C GLU A 73 12.25 -10.12 18.66
N GLN A 74 13.20 -10.35 17.75
CA GLN A 74 14.53 -10.83 18.09
C GLN A 74 15.45 -9.75 18.68
N TYR A 75 15.12 -8.46 18.49
CA TYR A 75 15.96 -7.33 18.88
C TYR A 75 15.27 -6.37 19.85
N LEU A 76 13.96 -6.44 19.95
CA LEU A 76 13.12 -5.54 20.72
C LEU A 76 12.17 -6.33 21.60
N ASN A 77 11.89 -5.82 22.81
CA ASN A 77 10.84 -6.38 23.63
C ASN A 77 9.48 -5.80 23.19
N PRO A 78 8.55 -6.60 22.65
CA PRO A 78 7.26 -6.11 22.19
C PRO A 78 6.47 -5.32 23.24
N THR A 79 6.59 -5.68 24.53
CA THR A 79 5.87 -5.01 25.62
C THR A 79 6.25 -3.53 25.80
N ASP A 80 7.35 -3.08 25.23
CA ASP A 80 7.80 -1.68 25.27
C ASP A 80 7.19 -0.84 24.13
N PHE A 81 6.49 -1.48 23.18
CA PHE A 81 6.02 -0.83 21.97
C PHE A 81 4.50 -0.85 21.83
N ARG A 82 3.98 0.21 21.24
CA ARG A 82 2.64 0.22 20.63
C ARG A 82 2.75 -0.17 19.18
N LEU A 83 1.85 -1.04 18.73
CA LEU A 83 1.80 -1.57 17.36
C LEU A 83 0.59 -1.00 16.62
N LEU A 84 0.82 -0.50 15.41
CA LEU A 84 -0.21 -0.18 14.44
C LEU A 84 -0.07 -1.14 13.25
N ILE A 85 -1.13 -1.87 12.91
CA ILE A 85 -1.24 -2.69 11.72
C ILE A 85 -2.10 -1.90 10.72
N ASP A 86 -1.43 -1.33 9.71
CA ASP A 86 -2.07 -0.52 8.69
C ASP A 86 -2.63 -1.40 7.57
N GLU A 87 -3.77 -1.02 6.99
CA GLU A 87 -4.47 -1.73 5.91
C GLU A 87 -4.75 -3.20 6.25
N TYR A 88 -5.25 -3.47 7.48
CA TYR A 88 -5.42 -4.83 7.99
C TYR A 88 -6.34 -5.71 7.12
N HIS A 89 -7.23 -5.12 6.33
CA HIS A 89 -8.07 -5.85 5.38
C HIS A 89 -7.26 -6.66 4.36
N ILE A 90 -6.01 -6.26 4.10
CA ILE A 90 -5.08 -6.98 3.24
C ILE A 90 -4.62 -8.31 3.87
N LEU A 91 -4.64 -8.42 5.21
CA LEU A 91 -4.28 -9.69 5.88
C LEU A 91 -5.11 -10.85 5.34
N LEU A 92 -6.43 -10.70 5.24
CA LEU A 92 -7.30 -11.75 4.70
C LEU A 92 -7.09 -11.97 3.21
N LYS A 93 -6.99 -10.89 2.42
CA LYS A 93 -6.76 -10.97 0.98
C LYS A 93 -5.41 -11.61 0.63
N ALA A 94 -4.40 -11.40 1.47
CA ALA A 94 -3.05 -11.91 1.24
C ALA A 94 -2.84 -13.34 1.78
N TYR A 95 -3.76 -13.89 2.55
CA TYR A 95 -3.58 -15.16 3.25
C TYR A 95 -3.17 -16.31 2.32
N SER A 96 -3.79 -16.41 1.15
CA SER A 96 -3.53 -17.49 0.20
C SER A 96 -2.09 -17.55 -0.35
N TYR A 97 -1.38 -16.41 -0.39
CA TYR A 97 -0.03 -16.31 -0.97
C TYR A 97 1.01 -15.72 -0.02
N ARG A 98 0.60 -15.21 1.15
CA ARG A 98 1.50 -14.66 2.18
C ARG A 98 1.17 -15.18 3.58
N GLN A 99 0.68 -16.41 3.69
CA GLN A 99 0.21 -17.02 4.92
C GLN A 99 1.18 -16.81 6.09
N LYS A 100 2.48 -17.12 5.91
CA LYS A 100 3.48 -16.97 6.97
C LYS A 100 3.55 -15.53 7.52
N ALA A 101 3.44 -14.52 6.66
CA ALA A 101 3.48 -13.12 7.09
C ALA A 101 2.22 -12.73 7.86
N VAL A 102 1.07 -13.23 7.42
CA VAL A 102 -0.22 -13.01 8.07
C VAL A 102 -0.26 -13.68 9.43
N ASP A 103 0.10 -14.96 9.51
CA ASP A 103 0.18 -15.72 10.76
C ASP A 103 1.16 -15.04 11.74
N GLY A 104 2.32 -14.58 11.25
CA GLY A 104 3.28 -13.84 12.08
C GLY A 104 2.70 -12.57 12.71
N VAL A 105 1.85 -11.83 12.00
CA VAL A 105 1.15 -10.66 12.56
C VAL A 105 0.10 -11.10 13.59
N LEU A 106 -0.73 -12.08 13.23
CA LEU A 106 -1.86 -12.53 14.09
C LEU A 106 -1.38 -13.25 15.36
N ASP A 107 -0.26 -13.94 15.32
CA ASP A 107 0.32 -14.63 16.48
C ASP A 107 1.09 -13.68 17.43
N SER A 108 1.47 -12.50 16.93
CA SER A 108 2.36 -11.62 17.68
C SER A 108 1.71 -10.34 18.21
N PHE A 109 0.64 -9.83 17.61
CA PHE A 109 0.09 -8.51 17.94
C PHE A 109 -0.26 -8.32 19.41
N ARG A 110 -0.73 -9.37 20.10
CA ARG A 110 -1.08 -9.32 21.53
C ARG A 110 0.11 -9.25 22.48
N LYS A 111 1.32 -9.50 22.00
CA LYS A 111 2.56 -9.37 22.77
C LYS A 111 2.93 -7.90 23.00
N TYR A 112 2.39 -7.00 22.18
CA TYR A 112 2.70 -5.58 22.25
C TYR A 112 1.95 -4.89 23.38
N LYS A 113 2.51 -3.79 23.90
CA LYS A 113 1.94 -2.99 24.99
C LYS A 113 0.51 -2.53 24.71
N SER A 114 0.24 -2.17 23.47
CA SER A 114 -1.08 -1.91 22.91
C SER A 114 -1.00 -2.07 21.40
N PHE A 115 -2.12 -2.34 20.76
CA PHE A 115 -2.19 -2.52 19.33
C PHE A 115 -3.44 -1.85 18.75
N CYS A 116 -3.38 -1.56 17.45
CA CYS A 116 -4.50 -1.07 16.67
C CYS A 116 -4.40 -1.65 15.26
N PHE A 117 -5.51 -2.16 14.75
CA PHE A 117 -5.69 -2.49 13.34
C PHE A 117 -6.43 -1.33 12.68
N MET A 118 -5.89 -0.81 11.58
CA MET A 118 -6.44 0.34 10.87
C MET A 118 -6.72 0.00 9.40
N SER A 119 -7.84 0.46 8.88
CA SER A 119 -8.16 0.38 7.46
C SER A 119 -9.23 1.42 7.10
N ALA A 120 -9.11 2.00 5.91
CA ALA A 120 -10.17 2.81 5.30
C ALA A 120 -11.27 1.94 4.69
N THR A 121 -11.00 0.65 4.45
CA THR A 121 -11.95 -0.33 3.91
C THR A 121 -12.04 -1.52 4.85
N PRO A 122 -12.79 -1.39 5.97
CA PRO A 122 -12.86 -2.43 6.98
C PRO A 122 -13.48 -3.72 6.41
N ILE A 123 -13.11 -4.83 7.03
CA ILE A 123 -13.66 -6.14 6.70
C ILE A 123 -15.06 -6.23 7.33
N SER A 124 -16.03 -6.76 6.58
CA SER A 124 -17.36 -7.07 7.16
C SER A 124 -17.21 -7.99 8.37
N ALA A 125 -18.07 -7.78 9.37
CA ALA A 125 -18.09 -8.59 10.59
C ALA A 125 -18.16 -10.09 10.33
N ASP A 126 -18.88 -10.51 9.27
CA ASP A 126 -19.00 -11.91 8.85
C ASP A 126 -17.69 -12.56 8.42
N PHE A 127 -16.71 -11.74 8.01
CA PHE A 127 -15.38 -12.19 7.56
C PHE A 127 -14.26 -11.82 8.53
N THR A 128 -14.59 -11.27 9.69
CA THR A 128 -13.59 -10.95 10.70
C THR A 128 -13.03 -12.24 11.32
N PRO A 129 -11.70 -12.44 11.32
CA PRO A 129 -11.11 -13.62 11.96
C PRO A 129 -11.48 -13.72 13.44
N SER A 130 -11.74 -14.93 13.92
CA SER A 130 -12.13 -15.17 15.32
C SER A 130 -11.11 -14.65 16.33
N ILE A 131 -9.82 -14.60 15.96
CA ILE A 131 -8.74 -14.05 16.79
C ILE A 131 -8.90 -12.54 17.05
N LEU A 132 -9.71 -11.84 16.27
CA LEU A 132 -10.04 -10.41 16.42
C LEU A 132 -11.43 -10.16 16.98
N SER A 133 -12.20 -11.21 17.33
CA SER A 133 -13.60 -11.07 17.76
C SER A 133 -13.80 -10.29 19.06
N ASP A 134 -12.79 -10.23 19.91
CA ASP A 134 -12.76 -9.48 21.17
C ASP A 134 -12.07 -8.09 21.05
N VAL A 135 -11.65 -7.70 19.83
CA VAL A 135 -11.05 -6.39 19.58
C VAL A 135 -12.15 -5.37 19.35
N GLU A 136 -12.13 -4.29 20.12
CA GLU A 136 -13.09 -3.20 19.98
C GLU A 136 -13.00 -2.56 18.58
N LEU A 137 -14.13 -2.43 17.91
CA LEU A 137 -14.24 -1.73 16.63
C LEU A 137 -14.60 -0.26 16.89
N VAL A 138 -13.74 0.64 16.41
CA VAL A 138 -14.00 2.08 16.40
C VAL A 138 -14.12 2.53 14.95
N GLU A 139 -15.27 3.04 14.57
CA GLU A 139 -15.52 3.59 13.24
C GLU A 139 -15.44 5.13 13.29
N ALA A 140 -14.55 5.71 12.49
CA ALA A 140 -14.45 7.16 12.33
C ALA A 140 -15.13 7.56 11.01
N GLN A 141 -16.16 8.40 11.13
CA GLN A 141 -16.87 8.95 9.98
C GLN A 141 -16.62 10.46 9.90
N TRP A 142 -16.52 10.97 8.68
CA TRP A 142 -16.40 12.39 8.42
C TRP A 142 -17.79 12.97 8.14
N ASP A 143 -18.16 14.07 8.81
CA ASP A 143 -19.47 14.69 8.67
C ASP A 143 -19.69 15.33 7.29
N ASN A 144 -18.61 15.70 6.60
CA ASN A 144 -18.64 16.34 5.27
C ASN A 144 -17.96 15.44 4.24
N THR A 145 -18.62 14.40 3.77
CA THR A 145 -18.18 13.62 2.62
C THR A 145 -18.91 14.06 1.37
N ASP A 146 -18.15 14.50 0.37
CA ASP A 146 -18.70 14.71 -0.97
C ASP A 146 -19.21 13.36 -1.50
N THR A 147 -20.48 13.36 -1.91
CA THR A 147 -21.08 12.15 -2.47
C THR A 147 -20.54 11.92 -3.88
N LEU A 148 -19.75 10.85 -4.05
CA LEU A 148 -19.34 10.41 -5.37
C LEU A 148 -20.50 9.66 -6.04
N ILE A 149 -20.94 10.18 -7.18
CA ILE A 149 -21.92 9.48 -8.02
C ILE A 149 -21.17 8.48 -8.90
N VAL A 150 -21.26 7.21 -8.55
CA VAL A 150 -20.63 6.11 -9.30
C VAL A 150 -21.56 5.66 -10.42
N LYS A 151 -21.08 5.70 -11.66
CA LYS A 151 -21.73 5.07 -12.80
C LYS A 151 -21.21 3.64 -12.95
N LEU A 152 -22.10 2.67 -12.83
CA LEU A 152 -21.82 1.25 -13.08
C LEU A 152 -22.15 0.91 -14.54
N ASP A 153 -21.12 0.55 -15.32
CA ASP A 153 -21.25 0.01 -16.66
C ASP A 153 -20.96 -1.50 -16.62
N GLN A 154 -21.98 -2.33 -16.79
CA GLN A 154 -21.79 -3.77 -16.92
C GLN A 154 -21.38 -4.10 -18.35
N THR A 155 -20.28 -4.81 -18.52
CA THR A 155 -19.80 -5.24 -19.85
C THR A 155 -19.00 -6.53 -19.73
N ASN A 156 -19.12 -7.39 -20.74
CA ASN A 156 -18.27 -8.58 -20.89
C ASN A 156 -16.89 -8.26 -21.50
N HIS A 157 -16.69 -7.01 -21.93
CA HIS A 157 -15.47 -6.55 -22.60
C HIS A 157 -14.93 -5.28 -21.95
N PRO A 158 -14.45 -5.31 -20.68
CA PRO A 158 -14.07 -4.11 -19.94
C PRO A 158 -12.91 -3.32 -20.59
N TYR A 159 -11.99 -4.01 -21.23
CA TYR A 159 -10.84 -3.36 -21.89
C TYR A 159 -11.23 -2.66 -23.19
N VAL A 160 -12.17 -3.22 -23.95
CA VAL A 160 -12.76 -2.52 -25.12
C VAL A 160 -13.49 -1.26 -24.66
N LYS A 161 -14.21 -1.34 -23.55
CA LYS A 161 -14.89 -0.20 -22.98
C LYS A 161 -13.89 0.89 -22.53
N ALA A 162 -12.81 0.50 -21.87
CA ALA A 162 -11.74 1.43 -21.50
C ALA A 162 -11.12 2.11 -22.74
N ALA A 163 -10.81 1.34 -23.79
CA ALA A 163 -10.29 1.86 -25.05
C ALA A 163 -11.26 2.85 -25.71
N ASN A 164 -12.56 2.58 -25.66
CA ASN A 164 -13.58 3.51 -26.18
C ASN A 164 -13.60 4.85 -25.42
N TYR A 165 -13.47 4.83 -24.08
CA TYR A 165 -13.34 6.05 -23.29
C TYR A 165 -12.06 6.81 -23.63
N ILE A 166 -10.92 6.13 -23.80
CA ILE A 166 -9.66 6.77 -24.19
C ILE A 166 -9.79 7.42 -25.57
N ASN A 167 -10.35 6.72 -26.55
CA ASN A 167 -10.55 7.28 -27.90
C ASN A 167 -11.51 8.47 -27.89
N ALA A 168 -12.58 8.44 -27.10
CA ALA A 168 -13.44 9.58 -26.91
C ALA A 168 -12.69 10.77 -26.30
N TYR A 169 -11.86 10.52 -25.28
CA TYR A 169 -11.02 11.55 -24.69
C TYR A 169 -10.03 12.14 -25.70
N LYS A 170 -9.34 11.30 -26.50
CA LYS A 170 -8.43 11.78 -27.55
C LYS A 170 -9.13 12.67 -28.57
N LYS A 171 -10.36 12.33 -28.93
CA LYS A 171 -11.14 13.09 -29.90
C LYS A 171 -11.62 14.45 -29.36
N ASP A 172 -12.12 14.46 -28.14
CA ASP A 172 -12.87 15.60 -27.60
C ASP A 172 -12.06 16.44 -26.59
N GLY A 173 -10.88 15.95 -26.14
CA GLY A 173 -10.02 16.56 -25.12
C GLY A 173 -10.58 16.51 -23.70
N TYR A 174 -11.70 15.81 -23.50
CA TYR A 174 -12.32 15.60 -22.18
C TYR A 174 -13.20 14.35 -22.19
N LEU A 175 -13.51 13.83 -21.00
CA LEU A 175 -14.58 12.86 -20.78
C LEU A 175 -15.75 13.55 -20.11
N GLU A 176 -16.96 13.28 -20.58
CA GLU A 176 -18.18 13.70 -19.93
C GLU A 176 -18.81 12.55 -19.16
N ILE A 177 -18.92 12.72 -17.83
CA ILE A 177 -19.52 11.74 -16.93
C ILE A 177 -20.55 12.46 -16.06
N ASN A 178 -21.80 12.03 -16.12
CA ASN A 178 -22.91 12.62 -15.38
C ASN A 178 -23.06 14.16 -15.57
N GLY A 179 -22.83 14.64 -16.80
CA GLY A 179 -22.90 16.06 -17.14
C GLY A 179 -21.66 16.89 -16.74
N ASN A 180 -20.66 16.27 -16.11
CA ASN A 180 -19.41 16.92 -15.76
C ASN A 180 -18.31 16.56 -16.76
N LYS A 181 -17.56 17.56 -17.21
CA LYS A 181 -16.41 17.38 -18.10
C LYS A 181 -15.14 17.25 -17.28
N SER A 182 -14.35 16.20 -17.54
CA SER A 182 -13.05 15.99 -16.95
C SER A 182 -11.96 15.97 -18.02
N THR A 183 -10.92 16.75 -17.80
CA THR A 183 -9.70 16.81 -18.63
C THR A 183 -8.60 15.86 -18.15
N GLU A 184 -8.86 15.12 -17.08
CA GLU A 184 -7.96 14.09 -16.55
C GLU A 184 -8.74 12.78 -16.41
N ALA A 185 -8.09 11.66 -16.75
CA ALA A 185 -8.67 10.33 -16.63
C ALA A 185 -7.67 9.34 -16.05
N TYR A 186 -8.13 8.56 -15.08
CA TYR A 186 -7.34 7.51 -14.42
C TYR A 186 -7.99 6.17 -14.69
N PHE A 187 -7.23 5.23 -15.25
CA PHE A 187 -7.69 3.88 -15.54
C PHE A 187 -6.95 2.88 -14.64
N PHE A 188 -7.70 2.15 -13.81
CA PHE A 188 -7.16 1.11 -12.95
C PHE A 188 -7.39 -0.26 -13.60
N ILE A 189 -6.33 -0.85 -14.15
CA ILE A 189 -6.36 -2.10 -14.90
C ILE A 189 -5.41 -3.09 -14.25
N ASN A 190 -5.91 -4.26 -13.85
CA ASN A 190 -5.15 -5.27 -13.10
C ASN A 190 -4.19 -6.13 -13.96
N SER A 191 -4.05 -5.83 -15.23
CA SER A 191 -3.23 -6.61 -16.16
C SER A 191 -2.35 -5.70 -17.00
N VAL A 192 -1.03 -5.83 -16.87
CA VAL A 192 -0.07 -5.07 -17.69
C VAL A 192 -0.17 -5.47 -19.17
N THR A 193 -0.50 -6.72 -19.48
CA THR A 193 -0.75 -7.17 -20.85
C THR A 193 -1.93 -6.42 -21.47
N ASP A 194 -3.02 -6.26 -20.72
CA ASP A 194 -4.20 -5.54 -21.20
C ASP A 194 -3.93 -4.03 -21.31
N ILE A 195 -3.13 -3.47 -20.40
CA ILE A 195 -2.65 -2.08 -20.52
C ILE A 195 -1.90 -1.92 -21.85
N ALA A 196 -0.91 -2.76 -22.14
CA ALA A 196 -0.15 -2.69 -23.39
C ALA A 196 -1.05 -2.80 -24.63
N SER A 197 -1.99 -3.73 -24.62
CA SER A 197 -2.96 -3.90 -25.74
C SER A 197 -3.86 -2.67 -25.94
N ILE A 198 -4.29 -2.01 -24.85
CA ILE A 198 -5.09 -0.78 -24.94
C ILE A 198 -4.24 0.38 -25.49
N LEU A 199 -3.00 0.51 -25.05
CA LEU A 199 -2.08 1.56 -25.52
C LEU A 199 -1.84 1.43 -27.03
N GLU A 200 -1.57 0.21 -27.50
CA GLU A 200 -1.38 -0.11 -28.91
C GLU A 200 -2.65 0.15 -29.72
N TYR A 201 -3.80 -0.38 -29.25
CA TYR A 201 -5.09 -0.20 -29.93
C TYR A 201 -5.50 1.28 -30.04
N CYS A 202 -5.28 2.07 -28.99
CA CYS A 202 -5.59 3.49 -28.95
C CYS A 202 -4.50 4.37 -29.59
N GLN A 203 -3.38 3.77 -30.03
CA GLN A 203 -2.23 4.49 -30.60
C GLN A 203 -1.77 5.65 -29.70
N LEU A 204 -1.57 5.38 -28.42
CA LEU A 204 -1.12 6.39 -27.46
C LEU A 204 0.41 6.55 -27.53
N GLY A 205 0.87 7.79 -27.52
CA GLY A 205 2.29 8.12 -27.39
C GLY A 205 2.73 8.24 -25.92
N ASN A 206 4.05 8.27 -25.69
CA ASN A 206 4.63 8.40 -24.35
C ASN A 206 4.28 9.71 -23.64
N ASP A 207 4.01 10.75 -24.39
CA ASP A 207 3.64 12.08 -23.93
C ASP A 207 2.13 12.22 -23.60
N GLU A 208 1.32 11.25 -24.07
CA GLU A 208 -0.13 11.24 -23.86
C GLU A 208 -0.56 10.42 -22.63
N VAL A 209 0.33 9.57 -22.09
CA VAL A 209 -0.03 8.62 -21.02
C VAL A 209 1.08 8.48 -19.99
N LYS A 210 0.67 8.36 -18.73
CA LYS A 210 1.54 7.97 -17.63
C LYS A 210 1.12 6.61 -17.10
N ILE A 211 2.04 5.65 -17.14
CA ILE A 211 1.79 4.28 -16.67
C ILE A 211 2.43 4.09 -15.30
N VAL A 212 1.66 3.53 -14.38
CA VAL A 212 2.13 3.15 -13.04
C VAL A 212 1.87 1.66 -12.83
N CYS A 213 2.93 0.86 -12.78
CA CYS A 213 2.85 -0.58 -12.51
C CYS A 213 4.09 -1.04 -11.72
N ALA A 214 4.09 -2.31 -11.29
CA ALA A 214 5.26 -2.88 -10.63
C ALA A 214 6.46 -2.93 -11.58
N ASP A 215 7.60 -2.41 -11.13
CA ASP A 215 8.84 -2.41 -11.90
C ASP A 215 9.54 -3.78 -11.81
N ASN A 216 9.33 -4.60 -12.85
CA ASN A 216 10.00 -5.88 -13.02
C ASN A 216 10.31 -6.14 -14.51
N PRO A 217 11.23 -7.06 -14.85
CA PRO A 217 11.64 -7.32 -16.23
C PRO A 217 10.46 -7.63 -17.17
N SER A 218 9.55 -8.48 -16.75
CA SER A 218 8.39 -8.87 -17.57
C SER A 218 7.47 -7.69 -17.90
N ASN A 219 7.28 -6.74 -16.98
CA ASN A 219 6.46 -5.57 -17.22
C ASN A 219 7.20 -4.56 -18.11
N ARG A 220 8.51 -4.40 -17.94
CA ARG A 220 9.33 -3.57 -18.81
C ARG A 220 9.29 -4.08 -20.26
N ASP A 221 9.40 -5.39 -20.46
CA ASP A 221 9.32 -6.00 -21.80
C ASP A 221 7.97 -5.74 -22.46
N LYS A 222 6.87 -5.89 -21.71
CA LYS A 222 5.50 -5.66 -22.22
C LYS A 222 5.20 -4.20 -22.55
N LEU A 223 5.84 -3.28 -21.85
CA LEU A 223 5.68 -1.83 -22.01
C LEU A 223 6.87 -1.20 -22.72
N ALA A 224 7.70 -2.00 -23.40
CA ALA A 224 8.82 -1.50 -24.19
C ALA A 224 8.32 -0.50 -25.24
N GLY A 225 8.72 0.75 -25.13
CA GLY A 225 8.21 1.88 -25.93
C GLY A 225 7.33 2.87 -25.17
N TYR A 226 6.99 2.57 -23.90
CA TYR A 226 6.18 3.42 -23.03
C TYR A 226 6.90 3.72 -21.69
N THR A 227 8.19 4.02 -21.72
CA THR A 227 9.03 4.33 -20.54
C THR A 227 9.46 5.78 -20.51
#